data_e1851bb19c4a6abecfe23590e430c2f9
#
_entry.id   e1851bb19c4a6abecfe23590e430c2f9
#
_cell.length_a   1.000
_cell.length_b   1.000
_cell.length_c   1.000
_cell.angle_alpha   90.00
_cell.angle_beta   90.00
_cell.angle_gamma   90.00
#
_symmetry.space_group_name_H-M   'P 1'
#
loop_
_entity.id
_entity.type
_entity.pdbx_description
1 polymer ?
#
loop_
_entity_poly.entity_id
_entity_poly.type
_entity_poly.pdbx_seq_one_letter_code
_entity_poly.pdbx_strand_id
1 'polypeptide(L)'
;MIVPIRPLGFGSFGIVYLVYDLEYGIVAAKISIKNKIIQKEWEAAVDINRKIKSCPFILKYLKQLESDNCSILLMEYASLKTLDIIVKYPQIPLPMSTLRALMKQILEGMNVFHDAGFVHRDIKCDNILLHSPPNTGLVHAKISDFGFAKVVGLTHEQIYLAGTLPYMAIELFNEPIIVTQKVDIYALGITFYRLITHCYPLNEQSPKDQKKKLSNMKMIQRPSKIKNDILWDLLSKMLEFDPNKRISASEALEHEFFTNDESFSEIFLEQKKIANQSAAAQHLGNQNISEYDLNSLFIVE
;
A
#
# COMPACT_ATOMS: atom_id res chain seq x y z
N MET A 1 14.55 -17.24 -19.99
CA MET A 1 13.37 -18.06 -20.42
C MET A 1 12.34 -17.95 -19.32
N ILE A 2 11.10 -17.62 -19.68
CA ILE A 2 10.00 -17.50 -18.73
C ILE A 2 8.99 -18.61 -19.04
N VAL A 3 8.63 -19.40 -18.04
CA VAL A 3 7.65 -20.48 -18.16
C VAL A 3 6.38 -20.05 -17.39
N PRO A 4 5.23 -19.88 -18.07
CA PRO A 4 3.99 -19.52 -17.40
C PRO A 4 3.45 -20.73 -16.61
N ILE A 5 2.96 -20.45 -15.38
CA ILE A 5 2.40 -21.47 -14.48
C ILE A 5 0.87 -21.31 -14.41
N ARG A 6 0.37 -20.12 -14.05
CA ARG A 6 -1.06 -19.84 -13.97
C ARG A 6 -1.34 -18.33 -13.94
N PRO A 7 -2.54 -17.88 -14.35
CA PRO A 7 -2.93 -16.49 -14.14
C PRO A 7 -3.10 -16.18 -12.64
N LEU A 8 -2.73 -14.96 -12.26
CA LEU A 8 -2.93 -14.40 -10.92
C LEU A 8 -4.09 -13.42 -10.90
N GLY A 9 -4.26 -12.64 -11.99
CA GLY A 9 -5.33 -11.66 -12.10
C GLY A 9 -5.34 -10.92 -13.42
N PHE A 10 -6.42 -10.16 -13.62
CA PHE A 10 -6.63 -9.29 -14.75
C PHE A 10 -6.82 -7.87 -14.22
N GLY A 11 -6.10 -6.92 -14.76
CA GLY A 11 -6.21 -5.51 -14.40
C GLY A 11 -6.44 -4.61 -15.61
N SER A 12 -6.69 -3.34 -15.37
CA SER A 12 -6.89 -2.33 -16.43
C SER A 12 -5.69 -2.20 -17.36
N PHE A 13 -4.51 -2.65 -16.94
CA PHE A 13 -3.24 -2.48 -17.65
C PHE A 13 -2.64 -3.80 -18.13
N GLY A 14 -3.37 -4.90 -18.08
CA GLY A 14 -2.89 -6.19 -18.57
C GLY A 14 -3.24 -7.38 -17.68
N ILE A 15 -2.58 -8.48 -17.94
CA ILE A 15 -2.76 -9.76 -17.25
C ILE A 15 -1.52 -10.04 -16.41
N VAL A 16 -1.72 -10.50 -15.18
CA VAL A 16 -0.61 -10.92 -14.30
C VAL A 16 -0.60 -12.45 -14.23
N TYR A 17 0.56 -13.03 -14.51
CA TYR A 17 0.80 -14.48 -14.42
C TYR A 17 1.81 -14.79 -13.31
N LEU A 18 1.63 -15.94 -12.65
CA LEU A 18 2.70 -16.60 -11.93
C LEU A 18 3.56 -17.30 -12.97
N VAL A 19 4.85 -17.06 -12.93
CA VAL A 19 5.81 -17.63 -13.87
C VAL A 19 7.05 -18.18 -13.15
N TYR A 20 7.76 -19.10 -13.80
CA TYR A 20 9.11 -19.47 -13.40
C TYR A 20 10.11 -18.80 -14.35
N ASP A 21 11.02 -18.03 -13.77
CA ASP A 21 12.15 -17.42 -14.49
C ASP A 21 13.46 -18.10 -14.06
N LEU A 22 14.39 -18.31 -15.01
CA LEU A 22 15.64 -19.02 -14.72
C LEU A 22 16.57 -18.24 -13.77
N GLU A 23 16.47 -16.93 -13.74
CA GLU A 23 17.31 -16.05 -12.92
C GLU A 23 16.70 -15.81 -11.52
N TYR A 24 15.36 -15.62 -11.48
CA TYR A 24 14.67 -15.17 -10.27
C TYR A 24 13.78 -16.25 -9.62
N GLY A 25 13.62 -17.44 -10.26
CA GLY A 25 12.73 -18.49 -9.77
C GLY A 25 11.25 -18.14 -9.96
N ILE A 26 10.43 -18.37 -8.93
CA ILE A 26 8.99 -18.07 -8.93
C ILE A 26 8.76 -16.58 -8.77
N VAL A 27 8.18 -15.95 -9.80
CA VAL A 27 7.93 -14.50 -9.84
C VAL A 27 6.56 -14.21 -10.47
N ALA A 28 6.09 -12.97 -10.34
CA ALA A 28 4.92 -12.48 -11.06
C ALA A 28 5.36 -11.74 -12.34
N ALA A 29 4.61 -11.96 -13.43
CA ALA A 29 4.82 -11.31 -14.72
C ALA A 29 3.56 -10.54 -15.11
N LYS A 30 3.62 -9.21 -15.13
CA LYS A 30 2.57 -8.33 -15.67
C LYS A 30 2.79 -8.17 -17.16
N ILE A 31 1.89 -8.71 -17.97
CA ILE A 31 1.93 -8.71 -19.42
C ILE A 31 0.91 -7.73 -19.95
N SER A 32 1.34 -6.80 -20.77
CA SER A 32 0.46 -5.80 -21.40
C SER A 32 0.88 -5.56 -22.84
N ILE A 33 -0.08 -5.19 -23.69
CA ILE A 33 0.23 -4.63 -25.00
C ILE A 33 1.12 -3.41 -24.80
N LYS A 34 2.10 -3.20 -25.68
CA LYS A 34 3.01 -2.04 -25.62
C LYS A 34 2.22 -0.74 -25.46
N ASN A 35 2.36 -0.09 -24.33
CA ASN A 35 1.79 1.21 -24.05
C ASN A 35 2.72 2.06 -23.15
N LYS A 36 2.50 3.36 -23.17
CA LYS A 36 3.28 4.33 -22.38
C LYS A 36 3.13 4.14 -20.86
N ILE A 37 2.08 3.47 -20.39
CA ILE A 37 1.81 3.29 -18.95
C ILE A 37 2.77 2.28 -18.35
N ILE A 38 2.98 1.14 -19.00
CA ILE A 38 3.93 0.10 -18.55
C ILE A 38 5.36 0.63 -18.55
N GLN A 39 5.72 1.43 -19.57
CA GLN A 39 7.03 2.05 -19.60
C GLN A 39 7.24 3.00 -18.41
N LYS A 40 6.26 3.84 -18.11
CA LYS A 40 6.30 4.74 -16.92
C LYS A 40 6.35 3.98 -15.61
N GLU A 41 5.61 2.87 -15.51
CA GLU A 41 5.64 2.01 -14.32
C GLU A 41 7.04 1.41 -14.08
N TRP A 42 7.69 0.95 -15.15
CA TRP A 42 9.06 0.44 -15.07
C TRP A 42 10.06 1.54 -14.72
N GLU A 43 10.01 2.70 -15.36
CA GLU A 43 10.87 3.84 -15.08
C GLU A 43 10.76 4.27 -13.61
N ALA A 44 9.53 4.39 -13.10
CA ALA A 44 9.29 4.67 -11.69
C ALA A 44 9.88 3.56 -10.79
N ALA A 45 9.66 2.29 -11.13
CA ALA A 45 10.18 1.15 -10.36
C ALA A 45 11.72 1.13 -10.31
N VAL A 46 12.40 1.46 -11.42
CA VAL A 46 13.87 1.57 -11.46
C VAL A 46 14.36 2.66 -10.53
N ASP A 47 13.73 3.83 -10.55
CA ASP A 47 14.12 4.95 -9.69
C ASP A 47 13.83 4.66 -8.21
N ILE A 48 12.70 4.02 -7.91
CA ILE A 48 12.35 3.55 -6.57
C ILE A 48 13.39 2.54 -6.08
N ASN A 49 13.69 1.49 -6.85
CA ASN A 49 14.69 0.47 -6.49
C ASN A 49 16.10 1.07 -6.25
N ARG A 50 16.44 2.16 -6.99
CA ARG A 50 17.73 2.84 -6.82
C ARG A 50 17.80 3.62 -5.51
N LYS A 51 16.72 4.29 -5.13
CA LYS A 51 16.66 5.15 -3.95
C LYS A 51 16.35 4.37 -2.67
N ILE A 52 15.52 3.34 -2.78
CA ILE A 52 15.09 2.49 -1.64
C ILE A 52 15.86 1.19 -1.68
N LYS A 53 16.87 1.07 -0.81
CA LYS A 53 17.78 -0.10 -0.80
C LYS A 53 17.08 -1.39 -0.35
N SER A 54 16.22 -1.32 0.66
CA SER A 54 15.47 -2.47 1.18
C SER A 54 14.29 -1.98 2.02
N CYS A 55 13.09 -2.41 1.65
CA CYS A 55 11.90 -2.25 2.47
C CYS A 55 10.95 -3.43 2.15
N PRO A 56 10.61 -4.28 3.13
CA PRO A 56 9.75 -5.45 2.88
C PRO A 56 8.32 -5.06 2.52
N PHE A 57 7.93 -3.80 2.74
CA PHE A 57 6.57 -3.28 2.52
C PHE A 57 6.39 -2.55 1.18
N ILE A 58 7.39 -2.62 0.31
CA ILE A 58 7.32 -2.11 -1.06
C ILE A 58 7.60 -3.25 -2.02
N LEU A 59 6.75 -3.43 -3.04
CA LEU A 59 6.90 -4.49 -4.03
C LEU A 59 8.14 -4.25 -4.88
N LYS A 60 9.00 -5.27 -5.00
CA LYS A 60 10.21 -5.18 -5.80
C LYS A 60 9.94 -5.55 -7.26
N TYR A 61 10.28 -4.65 -8.17
CA TYR A 61 10.31 -4.90 -9.60
C TYR A 61 11.69 -5.40 -9.98
N LEU A 62 11.75 -6.45 -10.78
CA LEU A 62 12.99 -7.21 -11.06
C LEU A 62 13.56 -6.88 -12.43
N LYS A 63 12.71 -6.92 -13.47
CA LYS A 63 13.14 -6.79 -14.86
C LYS A 63 12.01 -6.41 -15.80
N GLN A 64 12.30 -5.62 -16.82
CA GLN A 64 11.43 -5.42 -17.96
C GLN A 64 11.93 -6.25 -19.14
N LEU A 65 11.03 -6.91 -19.83
CA LEU A 65 11.28 -7.60 -21.11
C LEU A 65 10.32 -7.04 -22.16
N GLU A 66 10.80 -6.89 -23.37
CA GLU A 66 10.01 -6.42 -24.49
C GLU A 66 10.01 -7.44 -25.64
N SER A 67 8.86 -7.59 -26.26
CA SER A 67 8.70 -8.26 -27.54
C SER A 67 8.05 -7.29 -28.54
N ASP A 68 7.82 -7.72 -29.78
CA ASP A 68 7.28 -6.86 -30.84
C ASP A 68 5.92 -6.25 -30.45
N ASN A 69 5.07 -6.99 -29.76
CA ASN A 69 3.68 -6.63 -29.47
C ASN A 69 3.35 -6.41 -27.97
N CYS A 70 4.21 -6.82 -27.04
CA CYS A 70 3.94 -6.71 -25.63
C CYS A 70 5.17 -6.34 -24.80
N SER A 71 4.91 -5.75 -23.64
CA SER A 71 5.89 -5.53 -22.57
C SER A 71 5.55 -6.41 -21.38
N ILE A 72 6.58 -6.98 -20.75
CA ILE A 72 6.46 -7.85 -19.59
C ILE A 72 7.27 -7.23 -18.44
N LEU A 73 6.61 -6.96 -17.32
CA LEU A 73 7.28 -6.58 -16.09
C LEU A 73 7.37 -7.77 -15.16
N LEU A 74 8.58 -8.19 -14.82
CA LEU A 74 8.83 -9.17 -13.77
C LEU A 74 8.93 -8.47 -12.44
N MET A 75 8.22 -8.99 -11.44
CA MET A 75 8.20 -8.50 -10.07
C MET A 75 8.19 -9.66 -9.08
N GLU A 76 8.57 -9.42 -7.85
CA GLU A 76 8.45 -10.42 -6.80
C GLU A 76 7.00 -10.92 -6.70
N TYR A 77 6.85 -12.21 -6.37
CA TYR A 77 5.54 -12.83 -6.21
C TYR A 77 5.02 -12.65 -4.79
N ALA A 78 3.92 -11.95 -4.63
CA ALA A 78 3.16 -11.90 -3.39
C ALA A 78 2.20 -13.08 -3.32
N SER A 79 2.41 -13.98 -2.34
CA SER A 79 1.77 -15.31 -2.30
C SER A 79 0.31 -15.31 -1.85
N LEU A 80 -0.12 -14.25 -1.17
CA LEU A 80 -1.50 -14.01 -0.76
C LEU A 80 -2.20 -13.09 -1.75
N LYS A 81 -3.44 -12.73 -1.48
CA LYS A 81 -4.18 -11.80 -2.36
C LYS A 81 -3.86 -10.35 -2.01
N THR A 82 -4.62 -9.41 -2.60
CA THR A 82 -4.58 -8.00 -2.24
C THR A 82 -5.28 -7.78 -0.89
N LEU A 83 -5.01 -6.65 -0.26
CA LEU A 83 -5.64 -6.23 0.99
C LEU A 83 -7.18 -6.15 0.88
N ASP A 84 -7.71 -6.01 -0.33
CA ASP A 84 -9.15 -5.99 -0.63
C ASP A 84 -9.88 -7.29 -0.23
N ILE A 85 -9.14 -8.40 -0.05
CA ILE A 85 -9.74 -9.63 0.46
C ILE A 85 -10.37 -9.44 1.84
N ILE A 86 -9.76 -8.63 2.71
CA ILE A 86 -10.30 -8.35 4.05
C ILE A 86 -11.63 -7.59 3.93
N VAL A 87 -11.71 -6.65 2.99
CA VAL A 87 -12.93 -5.86 2.76
C VAL A 87 -14.07 -6.72 2.22
N LYS A 88 -13.75 -7.73 1.39
CA LYS A 88 -14.73 -8.63 0.76
C LYS A 88 -15.36 -9.64 1.72
N TYR A 89 -14.75 -9.87 2.88
CA TYR A 89 -15.24 -10.84 3.86
C TYR A 89 -15.58 -10.18 5.21
N PRO A 90 -16.62 -9.31 5.26
CA PRO A 90 -16.96 -8.54 6.45
C PRO A 90 -17.43 -9.38 7.64
N GLN A 91 -17.74 -10.65 7.41
CA GLN A 91 -18.10 -11.62 8.46
C GLN A 91 -16.89 -12.17 9.25
N ILE A 92 -15.68 -11.96 8.73
CA ILE A 92 -14.44 -12.38 9.42
C ILE A 92 -13.94 -11.16 10.20
N PRO A 93 -13.95 -11.19 11.54
CA PRO A 93 -13.46 -10.07 12.32
C PRO A 93 -11.95 -9.89 12.12
N LEU A 94 -11.51 -8.65 11.96
CA LEU A 94 -10.10 -8.30 11.95
C LEU A 94 -9.71 -7.87 13.38
N PRO A 95 -8.85 -8.63 14.09
CA PRO A 95 -8.39 -8.26 15.42
C PRO A 95 -7.69 -6.89 15.40
N MET A 96 -7.79 -6.14 16.49
CA MET A 96 -7.20 -4.79 16.57
C MET A 96 -5.67 -4.83 16.45
N SER A 97 -5.02 -5.84 17.02
CA SER A 97 -3.57 -6.06 16.88
C SER A 97 -3.16 -6.29 15.42
N THR A 98 -3.89 -7.15 14.70
CA THR A 98 -3.66 -7.43 13.28
C THR A 98 -3.90 -6.18 12.42
N LEU A 99 -4.98 -5.43 12.69
CA LEU A 99 -5.24 -4.15 12.03
C LEU A 99 -4.10 -3.17 12.28
N ARG A 100 -3.64 -3.03 13.53
CA ARG A 100 -2.55 -2.13 13.92
C ARG A 100 -1.25 -2.51 13.21
N ALA A 101 -0.90 -3.80 13.17
CA ALA A 101 0.29 -4.28 12.49
C ALA A 101 0.24 -4.03 10.98
N LEU A 102 -0.90 -4.30 10.31
CA LEU A 102 -1.10 -3.99 8.89
C LEU A 102 -0.96 -2.50 8.61
N MET A 103 -1.63 -1.65 9.40
CA MET A 103 -1.53 -0.19 9.25
C MET A 103 -0.10 0.29 9.43
N LYS A 104 0.63 -0.25 10.43
CA LYS A 104 2.02 0.11 10.71
C LYS A 104 2.95 -0.26 9.56
N GLN A 105 2.84 -1.49 9.03
CA GLN A 105 3.61 -1.93 7.86
C GLN A 105 3.36 -1.04 6.64
N ILE A 106 2.10 -0.73 6.34
CA ILE A 106 1.72 0.07 5.18
C ILE A 106 2.23 1.53 5.33
N LEU A 107 2.09 2.10 6.52
CA LEU A 107 2.60 3.45 6.82
C LEU A 107 4.13 3.50 6.74
N GLU A 108 4.83 2.46 7.22
CA GLU A 108 6.29 2.37 7.10
C GLU A 108 6.73 2.30 5.64
N GLY A 109 6.09 1.44 4.84
CA GLY A 109 6.34 1.39 3.40
C GLY A 109 6.09 2.73 2.71
N MET A 110 5.00 3.43 3.09
CA MET A 110 4.69 4.75 2.55
C MET A 110 5.69 5.82 3.02
N ASN A 111 6.14 5.77 4.28
CA ASN A 111 7.16 6.69 4.79
C ASN A 111 8.46 6.58 3.99
N VAL A 112 8.98 5.36 3.81
CA VAL A 112 10.16 5.10 3.00
C VAL A 112 9.98 5.57 1.55
N PHE A 113 8.78 5.37 0.98
CA PHE A 113 8.45 5.82 -0.37
C PHE A 113 8.43 7.35 -0.49
N HIS A 114 7.86 8.02 0.49
CA HIS A 114 7.79 9.49 0.55
C HIS A 114 9.17 10.12 0.81
N ASP A 115 9.99 9.53 1.68
CA ASP A 115 11.35 10.00 1.97
C ASP A 115 12.26 9.89 0.73
N ALA A 116 12.01 8.92 -0.14
CA ALA A 116 12.67 8.80 -1.43
C ALA A 116 12.21 9.86 -2.46
N GLY A 117 11.24 10.72 -2.08
CA GLY A 117 10.75 11.83 -2.88
C GLY A 117 9.65 11.46 -3.88
N PHE A 118 8.97 10.33 -3.72
CA PHE A 118 7.89 9.90 -4.60
C PHE A 118 6.50 10.22 -4.04
N VAL A 119 5.50 10.27 -4.93
CA VAL A 119 4.06 10.25 -4.67
C VAL A 119 3.46 9.12 -5.49
N HIS A 120 2.67 8.24 -4.87
CA HIS A 120 2.10 7.05 -5.50
C HIS A 120 0.88 7.35 -6.38
N ARG A 121 -0.07 8.14 -5.88
CA ARG A 121 -1.26 8.66 -6.56
C ARG A 121 -2.39 7.65 -6.84
N ASP A 122 -2.22 6.38 -6.54
CA ASP A 122 -3.29 5.36 -6.65
C ASP A 122 -3.24 4.34 -5.50
N ILE A 123 -3.09 4.83 -4.28
CA ILE A 123 -3.16 3.99 -3.08
C ILE A 123 -4.60 3.53 -2.88
N LYS A 124 -4.77 2.20 -2.75
CA LYS A 124 -6.05 1.53 -2.47
C LYS A 124 -5.81 0.08 -2.04
N CYS A 125 -6.85 -0.59 -1.52
CA CYS A 125 -6.74 -1.98 -1.07
C CYS A 125 -6.26 -2.94 -2.17
N ASP A 126 -6.61 -2.66 -3.44
CA ASP A 126 -6.22 -3.51 -4.58
C ASP A 126 -4.72 -3.39 -4.93
N ASN A 127 -4.08 -2.28 -4.58
CA ASN A 127 -2.67 -2.01 -4.86
C ASN A 127 -1.76 -2.27 -3.64
N ILE A 128 -2.29 -2.91 -2.60
CA ILE A 128 -1.52 -3.41 -1.47
C ILE A 128 -1.63 -4.93 -1.48
N LEU A 129 -0.51 -5.59 -1.77
CA LEU A 129 -0.42 -7.05 -1.85
C LEU A 129 -0.04 -7.62 -0.49
N LEU A 130 -0.57 -8.80 -0.17
CA LEU A 130 -0.17 -9.56 1.00
C LEU A 130 0.78 -10.70 0.58
N HIS A 131 1.87 -10.86 1.30
CA HIS A 131 2.85 -11.89 1.06
C HIS A 131 3.22 -12.61 2.34
N SER A 132 3.23 -13.94 2.30
CA SER A 132 3.77 -14.76 3.38
C SER A 132 5.05 -15.43 2.89
N PRO A 133 6.23 -15.04 3.41
CA PRO A 133 7.48 -15.73 3.10
C PRO A 133 7.41 -17.19 3.57
N PRO A 134 7.87 -18.16 2.76
CA PRO A 134 7.75 -19.58 3.10
C PRO A 134 8.38 -19.92 4.45
N ASN A 135 7.69 -20.71 5.26
CA ASN A 135 8.17 -21.24 6.56
C ASN A 135 8.48 -20.19 7.63
N THR A 136 7.92 -18.98 7.52
CA THR A 136 8.19 -17.90 8.50
C THR A 136 7.01 -17.61 9.42
N GLY A 137 5.77 -17.89 9.00
CA GLY A 137 4.56 -17.42 9.69
C GLY A 137 4.32 -15.92 9.59
N LEU A 138 5.18 -15.19 8.86
CA LEU A 138 5.07 -13.74 8.64
C LEU A 138 4.06 -13.43 7.55
N VAL A 139 3.45 -12.25 7.64
CA VAL A 139 2.68 -11.64 6.55
C VAL A 139 3.13 -10.21 6.35
N HIS A 140 3.57 -9.89 5.13
CA HIS A 140 3.99 -8.55 4.73
C HIS A 140 2.94 -7.91 3.80
N ALA A 141 2.53 -6.68 4.13
CA ALA A 141 1.74 -5.83 3.24
C ALA A 141 2.67 -5.02 2.34
N LYS A 142 2.57 -5.21 1.03
CA LYS A 142 3.48 -4.61 0.03
C LYS A 142 2.74 -3.63 -0.87
N ILE A 143 3.17 -2.37 -0.86
CA ILE A 143 2.69 -1.33 -1.78
C ILE A 143 3.16 -1.68 -3.19
N SER A 144 2.25 -1.66 -4.16
CA SER A 144 2.48 -2.09 -5.55
C SER A 144 1.79 -1.16 -6.56
N ASP A 145 2.03 -1.37 -7.84
CA ASP A 145 1.45 -0.63 -8.98
C ASP A 145 1.89 0.85 -9.04
N PHE A 146 3.13 1.06 -9.46
CA PHE A 146 3.75 2.40 -9.57
C PHE A 146 3.42 3.12 -10.88
N GLY A 147 2.41 2.66 -11.64
CA GLY A 147 2.06 3.22 -12.95
C GLY A 147 1.66 4.71 -12.93
N PHE A 148 1.24 5.22 -11.78
CA PHE A 148 0.93 6.64 -11.55
C PHE A 148 1.96 7.35 -10.66
N ALA A 149 2.98 6.64 -10.16
CA ALA A 149 3.97 7.23 -9.28
C ALA A 149 4.78 8.35 -9.97
N LYS A 150 5.11 9.39 -9.22
CA LYS A 150 5.90 10.53 -9.69
C LYS A 150 6.87 11.02 -8.62
N VAL A 151 7.96 11.65 -9.07
CA VAL A 151 8.85 12.40 -8.18
C VAL A 151 8.22 13.75 -7.87
N VAL A 152 8.25 14.15 -6.60
CA VAL A 152 7.73 15.44 -6.13
C VAL A 152 8.54 16.59 -6.75
N GLY A 153 7.86 17.63 -7.22
CA GLY A 153 8.49 18.86 -7.69
C GLY A 153 8.89 18.89 -9.18
N LEU A 154 8.62 17.84 -9.96
CA LEU A 154 8.77 17.89 -11.42
C LEU A 154 7.57 18.64 -12.05
N THR A 155 7.80 19.88 -12.46
CA THR A 155 6.77 20.85 -12.88
C THR A 155 6.38 20.79 -14.37
N HIS A 156 6.97 19.93 -15.19
CA HIS A 156 6.87 20.02 -16.65
C HIS A 156 5.90 19.03 -17.32
N GLU A 157 5.26 18.13 -16.60
CA GLU A 157 4.19 17.31 -17.16
C GLU A 157 2.83 17.85 -16.76
N GLN A 158 1.87 17.84 -17.70
CA GLN A 158 0.47 18.16 -17.40
C GLN A 158 0.00 17.25 -16.25
N ILE A 159 -0.31 17.88 -15.10
CA ILE A 159 -0.91 17.19 -13.98
C ILE A 159 -2.36 16.89 -14.37
N TYR A 160 -2.67 15.63 -14.59
CA TYR A 160 -4.04 15.18 -14.85
C TYR A 160 -4.60 14.47 -13.64
N LEU A 161 -5.91 14.50 -13.52
CA LEU A 161 -6.63 13.76 -12.49
C LEU A 161 -6.36 12.26 -12.67
N ALA A 162 -5.63 11.67 -11.74
CA ALA A 162 -5.26 10.26 -11.75
C ALA A 162 -5.58 9.63 -10.41
N GLY A 163 -5.86 8.33 -10.43
CA GLY A 163 -6.21 7.54 -9.26
C GLY A 163 -7.65 7.03 -9.29
N THR A 164 -8.04 6.37 -8.22
CA THR A 164 -9.35 5.74 -8.06
C THR A 164 -10.29 6.66 -7.27
N LEU A 165 -11.41 7.05 -7.87
CA LEU A 165 -12.28 8.16 -7.44
C LEU A 165 -12.60 8.21 -5.92
N PRO A 166 -13.03 7.14 -5.22
CA PRO A 166 -13.35 7.22 -3.80
C PRO A 166 -12.14 7.49 -2.88
N TYR A 167 -10.91 7.31 -3.38
CA TYR A 167 -9.67 7.52 -2.62
C TYR A 167 -9.05 8.90 -2.86
N MET A 168 -9.60 9.67 -3.80
CA MET A 168 -9.05 10.97 -4.17
C MET A 168 -9.31 12.03 -3.10
N ALA A 169 -8.24 12.71 -2.68
CA ALA A 169 -8.32 13.87 -1.81
C ALA A 169 -8.97 15.08 -2.51
N ILE A 170 -9.60 15.95 -1.75
CA ILE A 170 -10.38 17.08 -2.28
C ILE A 170 -9.53 18.04 -3.13
N GLU A 171 -8.27 18.25 -2.77
CA GLU A 171 -7.34 19.12 -3.50
C GLU A 171 -7.09 18.66 -4.94
N LEU A 172 -7.25 17.37 -5.24
CA LEU A 172 -7.09 16.83 -6.61
C LEU A 172 -8.22 17.26 -7.56
N PHE A 173 -9.33 17.76 -7.03
CA PHE A 173 -10.45 18.28 -7.83
C PHE A 173 -10.38 19.79 -8.06
N ASN A 174 -9.37 20.48 -7.51
CA ASN A 174 -9.20 21.93 -7.64
C ASN A 174 -8.21 22.26 -8.76
N GLU A 175 -8.34 23.45 -9.35
CA GLU A 175 -7.37 23.95 -10.32
C GLU A 175 -6.63 25.18 -9.75
N PRO A 176 -5.30 25.25 -9.90
CA PRO A 176 -4.43 24.19 -10.48
C PRO A 176 -4.39 22.95 -9.57
N ILE A 177 -4.26 21.76 -10.18
CA ILE A 177 -4.11 20.51 -9.41
C ILE A 177 -2.74 20.52 -8.74
N ILE A 178 -2.71 20.47 -7.41
CA ILE A 178 -1.48 20.38 -6.62
C ILE A 178 -1.37 18.96 -6.06
N VAL A 179 -0.34 18.24 -6.48
CA VAL A 179 -0.06 16.88 -6.02
C VAL A 179 1.12 16.90 -5.07
N THR A 180 0.85 16.58 -3.82
CA THR A 180 1.86 16.36 -2.78
C THR A 180 1.73 14.95 -2.22
N GLN A 181 2.68 14.51 -1.42
CA GLN A 181 2.63 13.23 -0.70
C GLN A 181 1.39 13.10 0.21
N LYS A 182 0.77 14.21 0.56
CA LYS A 182 -0.45 14.25 1.40
C LYS A 182 -1.67 13.61 0.70
N VAL A 183 -1.69 13.51 -0.65
CA VAL A 183 -2.78 12.81 -1.36
C VAL A 183 -2.76 11.30 -1.07
N ASP A 184 -1.56 10.70 -0.93
CA ASP A 184 -1.42 9.29 -0.57
C ASP A 184 -1.87 9.03 0.87
N ILE A 185 -1.63 9.96 1.79
CA ILE A 185 -2.07 9.84 3.19
C ILE A 185 -3.59 9.86 3.29
N TYR A 186 -4.27 10.71 2.53
CA TYR A 186 -5.74 10.68 2.45
C TYR A 186 -6.23 9.35 1.90
N ALA A 187 -5.62 8.85 0.82
CA ALA A 187 -5.97 7.57 0.22
C ALA A 187 -5.72 6.38 1.19
N LEU A 188 -4.65 6.43 2.01
CA LEU A 188 -4.43 5.48 3.11
C LEU A 188 -5.52 5.60 4.18
N GLY A 189 -5.94 6.81 4.54
CA GLY A 189 -7.06 7.03 5.46
C GLY A 189 -8.34 6.35 4.97
N ILE A 190 -8.68 6.48 3.68
CA ILE A 190 -9.81 5.77 3.05
C ILE A 190 -9.58 4.24 3.05
N THR A 191 -8.36 3.79 2.77
CA THR A 191 -8.00 2.37 2.79
C THR A 191 -8.26 1.77 4.16
N PHE A 192 -7.77 2.37 5.22
CA PHE A 192 -7.94 1.91 6.60
C PHE A 192 -9.39 2.02 7.07
N TYR A 193 -10.10 3.10 6.69
CA TYR A 193 -11.54 3.22 6.92
C TYR A 193 -12.29 2.04 6.32
N ARG A 194 -11.96 1.62 5.08
CA ARG A 194 -12.55 0.47 4.41
C ARG A 194 -12.24 -0.87 5.08
N LEU A 195 -11.02 -1.06 5.58
CA LEU A 195 -10.67 -2.30 6.31
C LEU A 195 -11.54 -2.52 7.53
N ILE A 196 -11.97 -1.45 8.19
CA ILE A 196 -12.76 -1.51 9.42
C ILE A 196 -14.25 -1.54 9.13
N THR A 197 -14.70 -0.72 8.19
CA THR A 197 -16.13 -0.52 7.94
C THR A 197 -16.69 -1.36 6.81
N HIS A 198 -15.82 -1.85 5.91
CA HIS A 198 -16.13 -2.52 4.65
C HIS A 198 -16.91 -1.64 3.65
N CYS A 199 -16.92 -0.33 3.88
CA CYS A 199 -17.61 0.66 3.07
C CYS A 199 -16.71 1.85 2.76
N TYR A 200 -17.03 2.60 1.72
CA TYR A 200 -16.47 3.92 1.51
C TYR A 200 -17.21 4.97 2.34
N PRO A 201 -16.52 5.99 2.87
CA PRO A 201 -17.24 7.14 3.47
C PRO A 201 -18.00 7.95 2.43
N LEU A 202 -17.49 7.98 1.20
CA LEU A 202 -18.10 8.60 0.04
C LEU A 202 -17.69 7.86 -1.24
N ASN A 203 -18.64 7.55 -2.12
CA ASN A 203 -18.40 6.87 -3.39
C ASN A 203 -19.42 7.31 -4.43
N GLU A 204 -19.09 8.34 -5.18
CA GLU A 204 -19.95 8.86 -6.27
C GLU A 204 -19.54 8.27 -7.62
N GLN A 205 -20.44 8.38 -8.59
CA GLN A 205 -20.21 7.82 -9.93
C GLN A 205 -19.37 8.73 -10.84
N SER A 206 -19.30 10.02 -10.53
CA SER A 206 -18.55 10.99 -11.33
C SER A 206 -17.63 11.86 -10.48
N PRO A 207 -16.50 12.33 -11.06
CA PRO A 207 -15.59 13.28 -10.38
C PRO A 207 -16.31 14.56 -9.94
N LYS A 208 -17.29 15.03 -10.74
CA LYS A 208 -18.07 16.24 -10.46
C LYS A 208 -18.93 16.07 -9.21
N ASP A 209 -19.60 14.92 -9.08
CA ASP A 209 -20.46 14.64 -7.93
C ASP A 209 -19.63 14.37 -6.68
N GLN A 210 -18.51 13.66 -6.82
CA GLN A 210 -17.54 13.43 -5.74
C GLN A 210 -17.03 14.78 -5.19
N LYS A 211 -16.55 15.67 -6.07
CA LYS A 211 -16.13 17.03 -5.71
C LYS A 211 -17.23 17.79 -4.98
N LYS A 212 -18.45 17.82 -5.56
CA LYS A 212 -19.58 18.53 -4.99
C LYS A 212 -19.91 18.07 -3.58
N LYS A 213 -19.93 16.76 -3.34
CA LYS A 213 -20.21 16.22 -2.01
C LYS A 213 -19.07 16.50 -1.02
N LEU A 214 -17.81 16.27 -1.40
CA LEU A 214 -16.65 16.58 -0.54
C LEU A 214 -16.64 18.07 -0.17
N SER A 215 -16.91 18.98 -1.13
CA SER A 215 -16.92 20.43 -0.86
C SER A 215 -18.06 20.89 0.07
N ASN A 216 -19.13 20.12 0.18
CA ASN A 216 -20.24 20.38 1.09
C ASN A 216 -20.03 19.76 2.48
N MET A 217 -19.01 18.91 2.64
CA MET A 217 -18.65 18.31 3.93
C MET A 217 -17.58 19.15 4.63
N LYS A 218 -17.62 19.21 5.94
CA LYS A 218 -16.55 19.80 6.74
C LYS A 218 -15.44 18.80 7.07
N MET A 219 -15.82 17.53 7.20
CA MET A 219 -14.93 16.41 7.51
C MET A 219 -15.63 15.09 7.18
N ILE A 220 -14.86 14.03 7.07
CA ILE A 220 -15.39 12.65 7.05
C ILE A 220 -15.95 12.33 8.43
N GLN A 221 -17.18 11.84 8.50
CA GLN A 221 -17.86 11.52 9.75
C GLN A 221 -17.37 10.19 10.33
N ARG A 222 -17.25 10.12 11.66
CA ARG A 222 -16.93 8.88 12.37
C ARG A 222 -18.04 7.85 12.19
N PRO A 223 -17.72 6.67 11.63
CA PRO A 223 -18.72 5.60 11.50
C PRO A 223 -18.94 4.92 12.84
N SER A 224 -20.16 4.45 13.08
CA SER A 224 -20.52 3.76 14.35
C SER A 224 -19.71 2.47 14.62
N LYS A 225 -19.11 1.89 13.59
CA LYS A 225 -18.22 0.71 13.71
C LYS A 225 -16.89 1.02 14.38
N ILE A 226 -16.38 2.25 14.28
CA ILE A 226 -15.11 2.65 14.92
C ILE A 226 -15.40 3.12 16.34
N LYS A 227 -15.15 2.24 17.31
CA LYS A 227 -15.39 2.50 18.75
C LYS A 227 -14.17 3.09 19.46
N ASN A 228 -12.95 2.72 19.02
CA ASN A 228 -11.71 3.16 19.61
C ASN A 228 -11.46 4.64 19.23
N ASP A 229 -11.32 5.50 20.25
CA ASP A 229 -11.17 6.96 20.06
C ASP A 229 -9.80 7.33 19.49
N ILE A 230 -8.75 6.62 19.91
CA ILE A 230 -7.38 6.86 19.46
C ILE A 230 -7.23 6.46 17.98
N LEU A 231 -7.84 5.35 17.57
CA LEU A 231 -7.90 4.95 16.15
C LEU A 231 -8.64 5.99 15.32
N TRP A 232 -9.78 6.51 15.84
CA TRP A 232 -10.52 7.54 15.10
C TRP A 232 -9.73 8.86 15.02
N ASP A 233 -9.01 9.24 16.06
CA ASP A 233 -8.14 10.42 16.04
C ASP A 233 -7.08 10.31 14.95
N LEU A 234 -6.37 9.17 14.84
CA LEU A 234 -5.43 8.91 13.74
C LEU A 234 -6.11 9.03 12.37
N LEU A 235 -7.24 8.32 12.18
CA LEU A 235 -7.94 8.34 10.89
C LEU A 235 -8.45 9.74 10.53
N SER A 236 -8.96 10.50 11.49
CA SER A 236 -9.42 11.88 11.26
C SER A 236 -8.31 12.80 10.80
N LYS A 237 -7.10 12.65 11.36
CA LYS A 237 -5.90 13.40 10.96
C LYS A 237 -5.39 12.98 9.55
N MET A 238 -5.54 11.70 9.18
CA MET A 238 -5.22 11.22 7.83
C MET A 238 -6.25 11.68 6.79
N LEU A 239 -7.53 11.80 7.18
CA LEU A 239 -8.66 12.21 6.33
C LEU A 239 -8.92 13.71 6.36
N GLU A 240 -8.03 14.52 6.96
CA GLU A 240 -8.12 15.98 6.98
C GLU A 240 -8.17 16.55 5.55
N PHE A 241 -9.11 17.47 5.29
CA PHE A 241 -9.34 18.03 3.97
C PHE A 241 -8.28 19.05 3.56
N ASP A 242 -7.75 19.80 4.51
CA ASP A 242 -6.61 20.69 4.30
C ASP A 242 -5.31 19.90 4.26
N PRO A 243 -4.63 19.76 3.10
CA PRO A 243 -3.40 18.98 3.01
C PRO A 243 -2.27 19.51 3.91
N ASN A 244 -2.29 20.79 4.29
CA ASN A 244 -1.28 21.36 5.17
C ASN A 244 -1.48 20.94 6.64
N LYS A 245 -2.71 20.59 7.02
CA LYS A 245 -3.05 20.09 8.37
C LYS A 245 -3.06 18.56 8.42
N ARG A 246 -3.13 17.90 7.25
CA ARG A 246 -3.13 16.45 7.16
C ARG A 246 -1.80 15.90 7.62
N ILE A 247 -1.84 14.90 8.49
CA ILE A 247 -0.65 14.20 9.01
C ILE A 247 0.18 13.59 7.88
N SER A 248 1.51 13.51 8.02
CA SER A 248 2.41 12.75 7.13
C SER A 248 2.49 11.27 7.55
N ALA A 249 3.16 10.43 6.75
CA ALA A 249 3.38 9.03 7.12
C ALA A 249 4.26 8.90 8.37
N SER A 250 5.32 9.72 8.46
CA SER A 250 6.21 9.75 9.64
C SER A 250 5.44 10.16 10.90
N GLU A 251 4.69 11.26 10.85
CA GLU A 251 3.88 11.72 11.99
C GLU A 251 2.80 10.70 12.38
N ALA A 252 2.23 9.97 11.40
CA ALA A 252 1.26 8.91 11.67
C ALA A 252 1.87 7.72 12.40
N LEU A 253 3.12 7.34 12.10
CA LEU A 253 3.85 6.28 12.80
C LEU A 253 4.15 6.61 14.26
N GLU A 254 4.32 7.90 14.58
CA GLU A 254 4.53 8.42 15.94
C GLU A 254 3.22 8.63 16.73
N HIS A 255 2.07 8.38 16.11
CA HIS A 255 0.77 8.60 16.74
C HIS A 255 0.52 7.63 17.89
N GLU A 256 -0.22 8.07 18.93
CA GLU A 256 -0.57 7.28 20.12
C GLU A 256 -1.19 5.92 19.79
N PHE A 257 -1.87 5.78 18.66
CA PHE A 257 -2.41 4.50 18.20
C PHE A 257 -1.33 3.41 18.08
N PHE A 258 -0.07 3.79 17.83
CA PHE A 258 1.06 2.86 17.70
C PHE A 258 2.04 2.90 18.87
N THR A 259 1.99 3.93 19.72
CA THR A 259 3.04 4.21 20.70
C THR A 259 2.58 4.19 22.16
N ASN A 260 1.27 4.09 22.42
CA ASN A 260 0.76 4.05 23.79
C ASN A 260 0.90 2.65 24.42
N ASP A 261 0.79 2.58 25.75
CA ASP A 261 0.90 1.34 26.53
C ASP A 261 -0.16 0.29 26.15
N GLU A 262 -1.37 0.72 25.75
CA GLU A 262 -2.44 -0.15 25.29
C GLU A 262 -2.01 -0.91 24.03
N SER A 263 -1.32 -0.25 23.10
CA SER A 263 -0.82 -0.88 21.87
C SER A 263 0.14 -2.04 22.13
N PHE A 264 0.95 -1.93 23.18
CA PHE A 264 1.86 -3.00 23.60
C PHE A 264 1.16 -4.11 24.38
N SER A 265 0.12 -3.77 25.15
CA SER A 265 -0.66 -4.76 25.90
C SER A 265 -1.55 -5.63 25.02
N GLU A 266 -1.99 -5.11 23.87
CA GLU A 266 -2.80 -5.82 22.88
C GLU A 266 -2.00 -6.76 21.97
N ILE A 267 -0.66 -6.78 22.07
CA ILE A 267 0.17 -7.70 21.29
C ILE A 267 -0.09 -9.14 21.76
N PHE A 268 -0.64 -9.96 20.86
CA PHE A 268 -0.91 -11.35 21.13
C PHE A 268 0.37 -12.17 21.38
N LEU A 269 0.23 -13.24 22.14
CA LEU A 269 1.32 -14.16 22.43
C LEU A 269 1.95 -14.72 21.14
N GLU A 270 1.13 -14.98 20.12
CA GLU A 270 1.57 -15.50 18.83
C GLU A 270 2.45 -14.49 18.07
N GLN A 271 2.12 -13.20 18.08
CA GLN A 271 2.96 -12.15 17.48
C GLN A 271 4.35 -12.13 18.14
N LYS A 272 4.41 -12.21 19.48
CA LYS A 272 5.68 -12.29 20.22
C LYS A 272 6.46 -13.56 19.88
N LYS A 273 5.78 -14.68 19.75
CA LYS A 273 6.38 -15.96 19.39
C LYS A 273 6.97 -15.92 17.98
N ILE A 274 6.25 -15.37 16.99
CA ILE A 274 6.74 -15.22 15.61
C ILE A 274 7.97 -14.28 15.57
N ALA A 275 7.95 -13.15 16.30
CA ALA A 275 9.09 -12.25 16.38
C ALA A 275 10.33 -12.95 16.98
N ASN A 276 10.16 -13.76 18.05
CA ASN A 276 11.25 -14.53 18.64
C ASN A 276 11.77 -15.62 17.71
N GLN A 277 10.91 -16.29 16.94
CA GLN A 277 11.31 -17.26 15.93
C GLN A 277 12.11 -16.59 14.79
N SER A 278 11.70 -15.40 14.36
CA SER A 278 12.42 -14.59 13.37
C SER A 278 13.81 -14.21 13.90
N ALA A 279 13.92 -13.78 15.16
CA ALA A 279 15.21 -13.48 15.79
C ALA A 279 16.14 -14.71 15.81
N ALA A 280 15.61 -15.88 16.17
CA ALA A 280 16.38 -17.12 16.14
C ALA A 280 16.83 -17.49 14.72
N ALA A 281 15.96 -17.35 13.72
CA ALA A 281 16.29 -17.61 12.32
C ALA A 281 17.35 -16.64 11.78
N GLN A 282 17.31 -15.36 12.17
CA GLN A 282 18.32 -14.38 11.81
C GLN A 282 19.69 -14.72 12.42
N HIS A 283 19.73 -15.13 13.70
CA HIS A 283 20.96 -15.61 14.35
C HIS A 283 21.55 -16.85 13.68
N LEU A 284 20.74 -17.69 13.06
CA LEU A 284 21.16 -18.85 12.26
C LEU A 284 21.56 -18.49 10.83
N GLY A 285 21.63 -17.20 10.49
CA GLY A 285 22.10 -16.70 9.20
C GLY A 285 21.04 -16.54 8.13
N ASN A 286 19.75 -16.56 8.47
CA ASN A 286 18.69 -16.27 7.50
C ASN A 286 18.69 -14.78 7.15
N GLN A 287 19.20 -14.45 5.96
CA GLN A 287 19.33 -13.07 5.46
C GLN A 287 17.98 -12.48 4.98
N ASN A 288 16.92 -13.27 4.91
CA ASN A 288 15.58 -12.79 4.49
C ASN A 288 14.78 -12.19 5.66
N ILE A 289 15.31 -12.27 6.88
CA ILE A 289 14.68 -11.66 8.06
C ILE A 289 15.11 -10.19 8.15
N SER A 290 14.13 -9.30 8.12
CA SER A 290 14.34 -7.86 8.29
C SER A 290 14.25 -7.45 9.77
N GLU A 291 14.66 -6.23 10.10
CA GLU A 291 14.51 -5.66 11.45
C GLU A 291 13.03 -5.57 11.88
N TYR A 292 12.12 -5.35 10.94
CA TYR A 292 10.67 -5.31 11.20
C TYR A 292 10.12 -6.67 11.68
N ASP A 293 10.70 -7.78 11.22
CA ASP A 293 10.30 -9.13 11.58
C ASP A 293 10.68 -9.51 13.02
N LEU A 294 11.55 -8.72 13.64
CA LEU A 294 11.97 -8.85 15.05
C LEU A 294 11.04 -8.08 16.01
N ASN A 295 10.20 -7.20 15.49
CA ASN A 295 9.34 -6.34 16.27
C ASN A 295 7.88 -6.80 16.19
N SER A 296 7.34 -7.30 17.30
CA SER A 296 5.98 -7.83 17.40
C SER A 296 4.88 -6.84 16.96
N LEU A 297 5.14 -5.52 16.98
CA LEU A 297 4.20 -4.50 16.49
C LEU A 297 4.02 -4.54 14.96
N PHE A 298 4.95 -5.16 14.22
CA PHE A 298 4.86 -5.34 12.77
C PHE A 298 4.37 -6.74 12.38
N ILE A 299 4.17 -7.65 13.32
CA ILE A 299 3.75 -9.02 13.02
C ILE A 299 2.24 -9.06 12.77
N VAL A 300 1.87 -9.48 11.58
CA VAL A 300 0.50 -9.80 11.17
C VAL A 300 0.31 -11.30 11.31
N GLU A 301 -0.67 -11.72 12.08
CA GLU A 301 -1.08 -13.12 12.30
C GLU A 301 -2.38 -13.46 11.54
#